data_bfd942beb43d3d2606c33391d710c81f
#
_entry.id   bfd942beb43d3d2606c33391d710c81f
#
_cell.length_a   1.000
_cell.length_b   1.000
_cell.length_c   1.000
_cell.angle_alpha   90.00
_cell.angle_beta   90.00
_cell.angle_gamma   90.00
#
_symmetry.space_group_name_H-M   'P 1'
#
loop_
_entity.id
_entity.type
_entity.pdbx_description
1 polymer ?
#
loop_
_entity_poly.entity_id
_entity_poly.type
_entity_poly.pdbx_seq_one_letter_code
_entity_poly.pdbx_strand_id
1 'polypeptide(L)'
;MRLRWKYWAVAAVALGTFAPGGAGLAGETPPPAPELYGFCMETHDAKRRSIPEQAKMLRELGFDGAGYPLWFGKELDANLRTLDDAGLKVYLLFTKIKLSSKDRPYDPRIAEAFRKLKGRPVTISVLLVGFPPGDPRGEEPAVEALRRLGDLAAESGLRISIYHHTGDWTQSLLHALRVVKKVNHPQVGVNFNLCHWLKIDGEKDYRPVLRENAGKIFAVTINGAKLGSKAWTDGLIQPLDRGDFDNRELLKTLREIGYRGPVGLMCYGIRGDAREHLGRSMKAWKTWHAQ
;
A
#
# COMPACT_ATOMS: atom_id res chain seq x y z
N MET A 1 -68.94 -26.59 -25.12
CA MET A 1 -70.00 -25.70 -25.63
C MET A 1 -69.57 -24.26 -25.43
N ARG A 2 -69.61 -23.47 -26.51
CA ARG A 2 -69.41 -22.02 -26.68
C ARG A 2 -68.01 -21.43 -26.61
N LEU A 3 -67.46 -21.24 -27.84
CA LEU A 3 -66.52 -20.22 -28.33
C LEU A 3 -66.93 -18.81 -27.86
N ARG A 4 -65.95 -17.95 -27.54
CA ARG A 4 -66.03 -16.51 -27.89
C ARG A 4 -64.63 -16.00 -28.26
N TRP A 5 -64.44 -15.66 -29.53
CA TRP A 5 -63.44 -14.79 -30.12
C TRP A 5 -63.70 -13.34 -29.73
N LYS A 6 -62.69 -12.52 -29.55
CA LYS A 6 -62.66 -11.12 -30.00
C LYS A 6 -61.29 -10.44 -29.78
N TYR A 7 -60.83 -10.01 -30.84
CA TYR A 7 -60.29 -8.75 -31.42
C TYR A 7 -58.82 -8.46 -31.26
N TRP A 8 -58.17 -8.46 -32.41
CA TRP A 8 -56.87 -7.89 -32.70
C TRP A 8 -57.00 -6.33 -32.70
N ALA A 9 -56.08 -5.62 -31.98
CA ALA A 9 -55.85 -4.21 -32.18
C ALA A 9 -54.47 -4.03 -32.81
N VAL A 10 -54.45 -3.51 -34.04
CA VAL A 10 -53.26 -3.12 -34.77
C VAL A 10 -52.80 -1.79 -34.19
N ALA A 11 -51.62 -1.75 -33.57
CA ALA A 11 -50.98 -0.50 -33.16
C ALA A 11 -49.96 -0.09 -34.27
N ALA A 12 -50.20 1.09 -34.82
CA ALA A 12 -49.36 1.72 -35.83
C ALA A 12 -47.98 2.11 -35.19
N VAL A 13 -46.92 1.65 -35.83
CA VAL A 13 -45.52 2.03 -35.50
C VAL A 13 -45.23 3.36 -36.16
N ALA A 14 -45.07 4.40 -35.38
CA ALA A 14 -44.56 5.67 -35.84
C ALA A 14 -43.01 5.58 -35.94
N LEU A 15 -42.47 5.66 -37.12
CA LEU A 15 -41.04 5.79 -37.39
C LEU A 15 -40.58 7.21 -37.01
N GLY A 16 -40.07 7.35 -35.80
CA GLY A 16 -39.34 8.54 -35.38
C GLY A 16 -37.91 8.51 -35.89
N THR A 17 -37.56 9.46 -36.74
CA THR A 17 -36.18 9.69 -37.19
C THR A 17 -35.34 10.19 -36.02
N PHE A 18 -34.46 9.33 -35.50
CA PHE A 18 -33.42 9.73 -34.55
C PHE A 18 -32.29 10.42 -35.32
N ALA A 19 -32.13 11.73 -35.09
CA ALA A 19 -30.93 12.46 -35.44
C ALA A 19 -29.79 11.99 -34.48
N PRO A 20 -28.57 11.71 -34.95
CA PRO A 20 -27.46 11.41 -34.08
C PRO A 20 -27.00 12.70 -33.39
N GLY A 21 -27.50 12.93 -32.17
CA GLY A 21 -26.93 13.92 -31.27
C GLY A 21 -25.54 13.47 -30.87
N GLY A 22 -24.51 14.10 -31.40
CA GLY A 22 -23.13 13.94 -30.96
C GLY A 22 -23.00 14.40 -29.51
N ALA A 23 -23.12 13.48 -28.56
CA ALA A 23 -22.66 13.70 -27.21
C ALA A 23 -21.13 13.80 -27.27
N GLY A 24 -20.62 15.02 -27.26
CA GLY A 24 -19.22 15.29 -27.05
C GLY A 24 -18.83 14.60 -25.73
N LEU A 25 -17.88 13.68 -25.81
CA LEU A 25 -17.24 13.12 -24.61
C LEU A 25 -16.65 14.30 -23.85
N ALA A 26 -17.35 14.76 -22.81
CA ALA A 26 -16.78 15.65 -21.82
C ALA A 26 -15.54 14.91 -21.30
N GLY A 27 -14.35 15.48 -21.58
CA GLY A 27 -13.08 14.90 -21.16
C GLY A 27 -13.14 14.72 -19.65
N GLU A 28 -13.14 13.47 -19.21
CA GLU A 28 -13.03 13.16 -17.77
C GLU A 28 -11.75 13.81 -17.28
N THR A 29 -11.87 14.72 -16.33
CA THR A 29 -10.70 15.26 -15.64
C THR A 29 -9.90 14.08 -15.07
N PRO A 30 -8.60 14.02 -15.34
CA PRO A 30 -7.78 12.92 -14.80
C PRO A 30 -7.95 12.85 -13.29
N PRO A 31 -8.05 11.64 -12.73
CA PRO A 31 -8.22 11.49 -11.29
C PRO A 31 -7.04 12.15 -10.56
N PRO A 32 -7.27 12.74 -9.38
CA PRO A 32 -6.21 13.40 -8.62
C PRO A 32 -5.05 12.44 -8.36
N ALA A 33 -3.84 13.00 -8.26
CA ALA A 33 -2.66 12.25 -7.88
C ALA A 33 -2.89 11.49 -6.55
N PRO A 34 -2.40 10.26 -6.39
CA PRO A 34 -2.48 9.59 -5.11
C PRO A 34 -1.67 10.35 -4.05
N GLU A 35 -2.14 10.30 -2.80
CA GLU A 35 -1.42 10.90 -1.67
C GLU A 35 -0.05 10.20 -1.49
N LEU A 36 1.00 11.00 -1.23
CA LEU A 36 2.37 10.50 -1.05
C LEU A 36 2.81 10.62 0.40
N TYR A 37 3.35 9.54 0.98
CA TYR A 37 3.89 9.55 2.34
C TYR A 37 5.34 9.08 2.41
N GLY A 38 6.12 9.67 3.34
CA GLY A 38 7.48 9.22 3.62
C GLY A 38 7.50 7.92 4.43
N PHE A 39 8.34 6.96 4.04
CA PHE A 39 8.46 5.66 4.71
C PHE A 39 9.92 5.27 4.92
N CYS A 40 10.30 4.89 6.15
CA CYS A 40 11.67 4.57 6.55
C CYS A 40 12.70 5.69 6.31
N MET A 41 12.27 6.97 6.28
CA MET A 41 13.15 8.12 6.05
C MET A 41 14.11 8.37 7.22
N GLU A 42 13.70 8.00 8.44
CA GLU A 42 14.47 8.21 9.67
C GLU A 42 15.64 7.23 9.82
N THR A 43 15.62 6.11 9.09
CA THR A 43 16.56 5.01 9.30
C THR A 43 18.02 5.41 9.08
N HIS A 44 18.28 6.32 8.13
CA HIS A 44 19.62 6.77 7.75
C HIS A 44 19.72 8.30 7.65
N ASP A 45 18.81 9.04 8.24
CA ASP A 45 18.89 10.50 8.27
C ASP A 45 20.13 10.96 9.02
N ALA A 46 21.06 11.64 8.33
CA ALA A 46 22.28 12.16 8.95
C ALA A 46 22.03 13.11 10.13
N LYS A 47 20.87 13.79 10.16
CA LYS A 47 20.47 14.70 11.23
C LYS A 47 19.70 14.02 12.36
N ARG A 48 19.33 12.75 12.23
CA ARG A 48 18.60 11.97 13.23
C ARG A 48 17.41 12.72 13.82
N ARG A 49 16.58 13.29 12.95
CA ARG A 49 15.42 14.12 13.35
C ARG A 49 14.47 13.35 14.25
N SER A 50 14.01 14.00 15.30
CA SER A 50 12.87 13.55 16.13
C SER A 50 11.57 13.55 15.34
N ILE A 51 10.52 12.85 15.83
CA ILE A 51 9.21 12.81 15.16
C ILE A 51 8.63 14.23 14.90
N PRO A 52 8.69 15.21 15.84
CA PRO A 52 8.27 16.58 15.56
C PRO A 52 9.06 17.24 14.41
N GLU A 53 10.38 17.06 14.38
CA GLU A 53 11.21 17.61 13.31
C GLU A 53 10.94 16.92 11.95
N GLN A 54 10.70 15.63 11.96
CA GLN A 54 10.29 14.88 10.77
C GLN A 54 8.93 15.36 10.27
N ALA A 55 7.94 15.54 11.15
CA ALA A 55 6.63 16.04 10.81
C ALA A 55 6.70 17.44 10.16
N LYS A 56 7.45 18.35 10.76
CA LYS A 56 7.71 19.68 10.18
C LYS A 56 8.35 19.57 8.80
N MET A 57 9.38 18.76 8.65
CA MET A 57 10.09 18.57 7.39
C MET A 57 9.17 18.02 6.30
N LEU A 58 8.40 16.96 6.59
CA LEU A 58 7.47 16.35 5.62
C LEU A 58 6.40 17.36 5.18
N ARG A 59 5.83 18.12 6.12
CA ARG A 59 4.84 19.15 5.82
C ARG A 59 5.40 20.23 4.90
N GLU A 60 6.60 20.75 5.20
CA GLU A 60 7.28 21.76 4.40
C GLU A 60 7.62 21.29 2.98
N LEU A 61 7.93 19.99 2.82
CA LEU A 61 8.19 19.38 1.51
C LEU A 61 6.92 19.06 0.73
N GLY A 62 5.74 19.08 1.38
CA GLY A 62 4.45 18.85 0.76
C GLY A 62 4.03 17.38 0.70
N PHE A 63 4.52 16.55 1.65
CA PHE A 63 4.00 15.19 1.83
C PHE A 63 2.63 15.21 2.51
N ASP A 64 1.79 14.22 2.20
CA ASP A 64 0.46 14.05 2.76
C ASP A 64 0.47 13.27 4.08
N GLY A 65 1.57 12.56 4.37
CA GLY A 65 1.67 11.75 5.57
C GLY A 65 2.99 11.01 5.73
N ALA A 66 2.96 10.03 6.63
CA ALA A 66 4.13 9.22 6.97
C ALA A 66 3.77 7.78 7.31
N GLY A 67 4.79 6.89 7.28
CA GLY A 67 4.73 5.53 7.75
C GLY A 67 5.90 5.22 8.69
N TYR A 68 5.61 4.47 9.77
CA TYR A 68 6.54 4.21 10.87
C TYR A 68 6.41 2.79 11.43
N PRO A 69 7.35 2.34 12.29
CA PRO A 69 7.10 1.22 13.18
C PRO A 69 5.85 1.46 14.05
N LEU A 70 5.12 0.39 14.37
CA LEU A 70 3.95 0.51 15.24
C LEU A 70 4.40 0.87 16.67
N TRP A 71 3.96 2.01 17.14
CA TRP A 71 4.13 2.47 18.53
C TRP A 71 3.02 1.94 19.42
N PHE A 72 3.24 1.97 20.74
CA PHE A 72 2.29 1.49 21.72
C PHE A 72 2.09 2.48 22.88
N GLY A 73 0.93 2.40 23.54
CA GLY A 73 0.62 3.18 24.73
C GLY A 73 0.75 4.67 24.52
N LYS A 74 1.44 5.36 25.44
CA LYS A 74 1.63 6.82 25.43
C LYS A 74 2.44 7.32 24.24
N GLU A 75 3.37 6.50 23.74
CA GLU A 75 4.19 6.87 22.56
C GLU A 75 3.31 6.95 21.30
N LEU A 76 2.41 5.98 21.11
CA LEU A 76 1.43 6.02 20.02
C LEU A 76 0.60 7.30 20.08
N ASP A 77 0.05 7.63 21.26
CA ASP A 77 -0.79 8.81 21.45
C ASP A 77 -0.04 10.11 21.18
N ALA A 78 1.22 10.20 21.62
CA ALA A 78 2.06 11.40 21.43
C ALA A 78 2.43 11.59 19.96
N ASN A 79 2.86 10.52 19.28
CA ASN A 79 3.30 10.60 17.90
C ASN A 79 2.12 10.84 16.94
N LEU A 80 0.95 10.24 17.21
CA LEU A 80 -0.26 10.55 16.44
C LEU A 80 -0.64 12.02 16.56
N ARG A 81 -0.66 12.59 17.78
CA ARG A 81 -0.93 14.03 17.95
C ARG A 81 0.06 14.90 17.21
N THR A 82 1.36 14.60 17.31
CA THR A 82 2.40 15.37 16.62
C THR A 82 2.19 15.41 15.10
N LEU A 83 1.80 14.29 14.50
CA LEU A 83 1.54 14.21 13.05
C LEU A 83 0.22 14.89 12.68
N ASP A 84 -0.83 14.71 13.49
CA ASP A 84 -2.12 15.40 13.32
C ASP A 84 -1.97 16.92 13.39
N ASP A 85 -1.23 17.45 14.39
CA ASP A 85 -0.97 18.88 14.57
C ASP A 85 -0.19 19.46 13.37
N ALA A 86 0.65 18.66 12.73
CA ALA A 86 1.33 19.03 11.49
C ALA A 86 0.45 18.88 10.23
N GLY A 87 -0.79 18.39 10.35
CA GLY A 87 -1.69 18.11 9.23
C GLY A 87 -1.25 16.93 8.37
N LEU A 88 -0.52 15.98 8.94
CA LEU A 88 -0.04 14.77 8.28
C LEU A 88 -0.84 13.54 8.70
N LYS A 89 -1.21 12.71 7.75
CA LYS A 89 -1.86 11.43 8.02
C LYS A 89 -0.82 10.33 8.29
N VAL A 90 -1.17 9.38 9.15
CA VAL A 90 -0.42 8.12 9.28
C VAL A 90 -1.06 7.10 8.35
N TYR A 91 -0.34 6.70 7.29
CA TYR A 91 -0.87 5.78 6.29
C TYR A 91 -0.44 4.34 6.49
N LEU A 92 0.72 4.13 7.10
CA LEU A 92 1.25 2.80 7.32
C LEU A 92 1.99 2.73 8.65
N LEU A 93 1.62 1.73 9.46
CA LEU A 93 2.39 1.33 10.62
C LEU A 93 2.81 -0.13 10.45
N PHE A 94 4.08 -0.46 10.70
CA PHE A 94 4.55 -1.82 10.52
C PHE A 94 5.02 -2.45 11.82
N THR A 95 4.84 -3.77 11.93
CA THR A 95 5.28 -4.58 13.08
C THR A 95 5.69 -5.97 12.65
N LYS A 96 6.36 -6.71 13.54
CA LYS A 96 6.80 -8.08 13.29
C LYS A 96 5.86 -9.09 13.94
N ILE A 97 5.62 -10.19 13.24
CA ILE A 97 4.95 -11.40 13.72
C ILE A 97 5.98 -12.51 13.78
N LYS A 98 6.31 -12.99 14.98
CA LYS A 98 7.30 -14.04 15.20
C LYS A 98 6.64 -15.42 15.15
N LEU A 99 6.60 -16.02 13.97
CA LEU A 99 5.91 -17.28 13.71
C LEU A 99 6.41 -18.47 14.55
N SER A 100 7.67 -18.44 14.97
CA SER A 100 8.25 -19.46 15.85
C SER A 100 7.80 -19.34 17.32
N SER A 101 7.07 -18.28 17.69
CA SER A 101 6.53 -18.07 19.04
C SER A 101 5.06 -18.46 19.08
N LYS A 102 4.75 -19.64 19.62
CA LYS A 102 3.38 -20.17 19.68
C LYS A 102 2.44 -19.30 20.53
N ASP A 103 2.92 -18.89 21.72
CA ASP A 103 2.06 -18.21 22.72
C ASP A 103 1.94 -16.69 22.48
N ARG A 104 2.99 -16.07 21.93
CA ARG A 104 3.07 -14.63 21.71
C ARG A 104 3.72 -14.30 20.37
N PRO A 105 3.01 -14.51 19.26
CA PRO A 105 3.56 -14.22 17.95
C PRO A 105 3.73 -12.70 17.71
N TYR A 106 3.00 -11.85 18.44
CA TYR A 106 3.04 -10.39 18.37
C TYR A 106 2.84 -9.76 19.75
N ASP A 107 3.09 -8.45 19.86
CA ASP A 107 2.91 -7.68 21.09
C ASP A 107 1.42 -7.72 21.52
N PRO A 108 1.09 -8.10 22.76
CA PRO A 108 -0.30 -8.16 23.23
C PRO A 108 -1.01 -6.80 23.24
N ARG A 109 -0.25 -5.67 23.25
CA ARG A 109 -0.81 -4.32 23.19
C ARG A 109 -1.38 -3.97 21.79
N ILE A 110 -1.24 -4.85 20.80
CA ILE A 110 -1.69 -4.59 19.43
C ILE A 110 -3.21 -4.32 19.35
N ALA A 111 -4.00 -5.02 20.17
CA ALA A 111 -5.45 -4.82 20.23
C ALA A 111 -5.81 -3.42 20.76
N GLU A 112 -5.08 -2.91 21.76
CA GLU A 112 -5.25 -1.53 22.25
C GLU A 112 -4.84 -0.52 21.17
N ALA A 113 -3.70 -0.76 20.50
CA ALA A 113 -3.24 0.11 19.43
C ALA A 113 -4.27 0.18 18.29
N PHE A 114 -4.88 -0.94 17.89
CA PHE A 114 -5.92 -0.95 16.85
C PHE A 114 -7.15 -0.14 17.26
N ARG A 115 -7.60 -0.23 18.50
CA ARG A 115 -8.71 0.60 18.99
C ARG A 115 -8.39 2.11 18.93
N LYS A 116 -7.16 2.50 19.26
CA LYS A 116 -6.70 3.90 19.16
C LYS A 116 -6.58 4.39 17.71
N LEU A 117 -6.34 3.49 16.78
CA LEU A 117 -6.22 3.80 15.35
C LEU A 117 -7.58 3.76 14.61
N LYS A 118 -8.67 3.42 15.29
CA LYS A 118 -10.01 3.35 14.69
C LYS A 118 -10.38 4.66 13.98
N GLY A 119 -10.88 4.54 12.74
CA GLY A 119 -11.29 5.68 11.93
C GLY A 119 -10.13 6.41 11.21
N ARG A 120 -8.88 5.99 11.41
CA ARG A 120 -7.73 6.55 10.70
C ARG A 120 -7.47 5.80 9.39
N PRO A 121 -6.96 6.46 8.34
CA PRO A 121 -6.66 5.84 7.05
C PRO A 121 -5.35 5.03 7.08
N VAL A 122 -5.13 4.23 8.14
CA VAL A 122 -3.88 3.51 8.37
C VAL A 122 -4.01 2.03 8.00
N THR A 123 -3.02 1.51 7.30
CA THR A 123 -2.83 0.08 7.07
C THR A 123 -1.74 -0.44 8.01
N ILE A 124 -2.00 -1.56 8.66
CA ILE A 124 -1.01 -2.24 9.50
C ILE A 124 -0.26 -3.26 8.64
N SER A 125 1.01 -2.98 8.38
CA SER A 125 1.88 -3.88 7.63
C SER A 125 2.63 -4.83 8.56
N VAL A 126 2.60 -6.13 8.29
CA VAL A 126 3.20 -7.14 9.13
C VAL A 126 4.33 -7.88 8.42
N LEU A 127 5.50 -7.93 9.05
CA LEU A 127 6.64 -8.73 8.63
C LEU A 127 6.55 -10.09 9.33
N LEU A 128 6.49 -11.16 8.56
CA LEU A 128 6.39 -12.53 9.10
C LEU A 128 7.79 -13.12 9.24
N VAL A 129 8.25 -13.24 10.48
CA VAL A 129 9.62 -13.64 10.83
C VAL A 129 9.65 -14.88 11.73
N GLY A 130 10.85 -15.43 12.00
CA GLY A 130 11.05 -16.54 12.95
C GLY A 130 11.30 -17.90 12.31
N PHE A 131 11.19 -17.99 10.99
CA PHE A 131 11.64 -19.11 10.17
C PHE A 131 12.42 -18.62 8.95
N PRO A 132 13.25 -19.45 8.32
CA PRO A 132 13.87 -19.14 7.03
C PRO A 132 12.82 -18.84 5.94
N PRO A 133 13.19 -18.13 4.85
CA PRO A 133 12.29 -17.86 3.75
C PRO A 133 11.62 -19.11 3.19
N GLY A 134 10.29 -19.13 3.19
CA GLY A 134 9.48 -20.21 2.62
C GLY A 134 9.46 -21.52 3.41
N ASP A 135 10.03 -21.57 4.60
CA ASP A 135 9.99 -22.77 5.44
C ASP A 135 8.54 -23.20 5.72
N PRO A 136 8.14 -24.45 5.40
CA PRO A 136 6.74 -24.89 5.53
C PRO A 136 6.23 -24.86 6.98
N ARG A 137 7.10 -24.90 7.99
CA ARG A 137 6.72 -24.79 9.42
C ARG A 137 6.11 -23.43 9.77
N GLY A 138 6.35 -22.40 8.98
CA GLY A 138 5.81 -21.07 9.20
C GLY A 138 4.37 -20.90 8.70
N GLU A 139 3.85 -21.81 7.88
CA GLU A 139 2.58 -21.60 7.17
C GLU A 139 1.37 -21.61 8.11
N GLU A 140 1.20 -22.64 8.91
CA GLU A 140 0.06 -22.74 9.85
C GLU A 140 0.08 -21.61 10.90
N PRO A 141 1.22 -21.33 11.58
CA PRO A 141 1.32 -20.18 12.48
C PRO A 141 1.01 -18.83 11.80
N ALA A 142 1.42 -18.64 10.53
CA ALA A 142 1.13 -17.41 9.80
C ALA A 142 -0.37 -17.25 9.53
N VAL A 143 -1.02 -18.31 9.05
CA VAL A 143 -2.47 -18.30 8.77
C VAL A 143 -3.26 -18.01 10.04
N GLU A 144 -2.93 -18.68 11.15
CA GLU A 144 -3.60 -18.48 12.43
C GLU A 144 -3.42 -17.04 12.96
N ALA A 145 -2.17 -16.55 13.02
CA ALA A 145 -1.89 -15.21 13.50
C ALA A 145 -2.57 -14.13 12.64
N LEU A 146 -2.56 -14.28 11.31
CA LEU A 146 -3.16 -13.33 10.39
C LEU A 146 -4.70 -13.34 10.45
N ARG A 147 -5.35 -14.46 10.68
CA ARG A 147 -6.80 -14.51 10.93
C ARG A 147 -7.17 -13.74 12.18
N ARG A 148 -6.49 -14.01 13.31
CA ARG A 148 -6.71 -13.26 14.57
C ARG A 148 -6.49 -11.76 14.41
N LEU A 149 -5.43 -11.36 13.72
CA LEU A 149 -5.18 -9.93 13.43
C LEU A 149 -6.22 -9.34 12.48
N GLY A 150 -6.70 -10.12 11.52
CA GLY A 150 -7.79 -9.74 10.62
C GLY A 150 -9.08 -9.44 11.39
N ASP A 151 -9.44 -10.32 12.36
CA ASP A 151 -10.61 -10.12 13.23
C ASP A 151 -10.46 -8.83 14.06
N LEU A 152 -9.32 -8.62 14.72
CA LEU A 152 -9.03 -7.39 15.47
C LEU A 152 -9.06 -6.13 14.59
N ALA A 153 -8.57 -6.24 13.37
CA ALA A 153 -8.59 -5.15 12.41
C ALA A 153 -10.02 -4.82 11.96
N ALA A 154 -10.87 -5.83 11.76
CA ALA A 154 -12.26 -5.66 11.40
C ALA A 154 -13.04 -4.86 12.47
N GLU A 155 -12.84 -5.14 13.76
CA GLU A 155 -13.45 -4.41 14.87
C GLU A 155 -13.10 -2.92 14.88
N SER A 156 -11.93 -2.58 14.33
CA SER A 156 -11.41 -1.21 14.30
C SER A 156 -11.51 -0.56 12.90
N GLY A 157 -12.04 -1.26 11.90
CA GLY A 157 -12.11 -0.77 10.52
C GLY A 157 -10.74 -0.65 9.83
N LEU A 158 -9.73 -1.36 10.34
CA LEU A 158 -8.37 -1.34 9.82
C LEU A 158 -8.15 -2.44 8.78
N ARG A 159 -7.01 -2.38 8.09
CA ARG A 159 -6.53 -3.42 7.17
C ARG A 159 -5.17 -3.92 7.61
N ILE A 160 -4.92 -5.21 7.40
CA ILE A 160 -3.63 -5.86 7.59
C ILE A 160 -3.03 -6.13 6.21
N SER A 161 -1.78 -5.74 5.99
CA SER A 161 -1.05 -6.11 4.79
C SER A 161 0.20 -6.91 5.13
N ILE A 162 0.43 -8.04 4.48
CA ILE A 162 1.71 -8.73 4.58
C ILE A 162 2.76 -7.88 3.87
N TYR A 163 3.78 -7.46 4.60
CA TYR A 163 4.94 -6.79 4.06
C TYR A 163 5.97 -7.86 3.66
N HIS A 164 5.99 -8.21 2.37
CA HIS A 164 7.03 -9.13 1.90
C HIS A 164 8.40 -8.44 1.98
N HIS A 165 9.34 -9.07 2.67
CA HIS A 165 10.62 -8.47 3.00
C HIS A 165 11.75 -9.48 2.81
N THR A 166 12.76 -9.09 2.03
CA THR A 166 13.92 -9.93 1.72
C THR A 166 14.59 -10.46 2.99
N GLY A 167 14.75 -11.77 3.08
CA GLY A 167 15.33 -12.45 4.22
C GLY A 167 14.32 -12.89 5.30
N ASP A 168 13.11 -12.34 5.30
CA ASP A 168 12.04 -12.79 6.19
C ASP A 168 11.32 -14.02 5.61
N TRP A 169 10.48 -14.66 6.40
CA TRP A 169 9.75 -15.86 5.98
C TRP A 169 8.93 -15.62 4.70
N THR A 170 8.21 -14.51 4.58
CA THR A 170 7.56 -14.07 3.35
C THR A 170 8.42 -13.04 2.60
N GLN A 171 9.54 -13.47 2.01
CA GLN A 171 10.39 -12.54 1.27
C GLN A 171 9.87 -12.17 -0.14
N SER A 172 8.97 -12.99 -0.71
CA SER A 172 8.42 -12.83 -2.06
C SER A 172 6.97 -12.36 -2.00
N LEU A 173 6.56 -11.43 -2.88
CA LEU A 173 5.17 -11.05 -3.05
C LEU A 173 4.29 -12.25 -3.41
N LEU A 174 4.78 -13.13 -4.28
CA LEU A 174 4.03 -14.32 -4.70
C LEU A 174 3.78 -15.27 -3.53
N HIS A 175 4.74 -15.38 -2.60
CA HIS A 175 4.52 -16.15 -1.36
C HIS A 175 3.50 -15.47 -0.46
N ALA A 176 3.61 -14.15 -0.24
CA ALA A 176 2.64 -13.40 0.55
C ALA A 176 1.20 -13.54 0.01
N LEU A 177 1.01 -13.48 -1.30
CA LEU A 177 -0.29 -13.69 -1.95
C LEU A 177 -0.85 -15.11 -1.74
N ARG A 178 -0.01 -16.14 -1.78
CA ARG A 178 -0.43 -17.52 -1.43
C ARG A 178 -0.91 -17.62 0.02
N VAL A 179 -0.18 -16.98 0.94
CA VAL A 179 -0.58 -16.93 2.36
C VAL A 179 -1.91 -16.20 2.51
N VAL A 180 -2.09 -15.03 1.88
CA VAL A 180 -3.36 -14.28 1.91
C VAL A 180 -4.53 -15.12 1.40
N LYS A 181 -4.32 -15.89 0.32
CA LYS A 181 -5.34 -16.80 -0.20
C LYS A 181 -5.74 -17.90 0.82
N LYS A 182 -4.76 -18.45 1.55
CA LYS A 182 -5.02 -19.45 2.61
C LYS A 182 -5.68 -18.85 3.86
N VAL A 183 -5.27 -17.63 4.23
CA VAL A 183 -5.90 -16.87 5.32
C VAL A 183 -7.37 -16.64 5.04
N ASN A 184 -7.72 -16.27 3.79
CA ASN A 184 -9.07 -16.03 3.30
C ASN A 184 -9.87 -15.09 4.22
N HIS A 185 -9.29 -13.94 4.58
CA HIS A 185 -9.91 -12.93 5.42
C HIS A 185 -10.05 -11.60 4.67
N PRO A 186 -11.21 -10.90 4.75
CA PRO A 186 -11.44 -9.66 3.99
C PRO A 186 -10.48 -8.53 4.38
N GLN A 187 -10.07 -8.45 5.66
CA GLN A 187 -9.15 -7.42 6.16
C GLN A 187 -7.67 -7.78 5.96
N VAL A 188 -7.33 -8.90 5.31
CA VAL A 188 -5.95 -9.31 5.08
C VAL A 188 -5.61 -9.26 3.58
N GLY A 189 -4.55 -8.54 3.27
CA GLY A 189 -3.99 -8.37 1.93
C GLY A 189 -2.47 -8.29 1.96
N VAL A 190 -1.88 -7.64 0.96
CA VAL A 190 -0.43 -7.46 0.83
C VAL A 190 -0.05 -6.00 0.68
N ASN A 191 1.16 -5.67 1.08
CA ASN A 191 1.88 -4.46 0.69
C ASN A 191 2.77 -4.82 -0.52
N PHE A 192 2.52 -4.19 -1.68
CA PHE A 192 3.49 -4.24 -2.78
C PHE A 192 4.64 -3.29 -2.46
N ASN A 193 5.81 -3.84 -2.20
CA ASN A 193 7.02 -3.07 -1.94
C ASN A 193 8.01 -3.24 -3.10
N LEU A 194 8.25 -2.17 -3.86
CA LEU A 194 9.03 -2.22 -5.09
C LEU A 194 10.45 -2.74 -4.89
N CYS A 195 11.19 -2.27 -3.87
CA CYS A 195 12.58 -2.67 -3.71
C CYS A 195 12.72 -4.16 -3.37
N HIS A 196 11.81 -4.73 -2.59
CA HIS A 196 11.82 -6.17 -2.29
C HIS A 196 11.30 -7.00 -3.47
N TRP A 197 10.32 -6.48 -4.24
CA TRP A 197 9.93 -7.10 -5.50
C TRP A 197 11.14 -7.21 -6.45
N LEU A 198 11.85 -6.12 -6.69
CA LEU A 198 13.02 -6.10 -7.57
C LEU A 198 14.16 -7.00 -7.06
N LYS A 199 14.31 -7.15 -5.74
CA LYS A 199 15.34 -7.99 -5.14
C LYS A 199 15.09 -9.49 -5.33
N ILE A 200 13.82 -9.90 -5.20
CA ILE A 200 13.42 -11.33 -5.11
C ILE A 200 12.71 -11.81 -6.38
N ASP A 201 11.74 -11.04 -6.87
CA ASP A 201 10.86 -11.40 -7.99
C ASP A 201 11.13 -10.55 -9.25
N GLY A 202 12.11 -9.66 -9.24
CA GLY A 202 12.32 -8.59 -10.23
C GLY A 202 12.61 -9.04 -11.66
N GLU A 203 12.84 -10.33 -11.91
CA GLU A 203 12.91 -10.91 -13.25
C GLU A 203 11.52 -11.16 -13.86
N LYS A 204 10.46 -11.04 -13.05
CA LYS A 204 9.08 -11.25 -13.45
C LYS A 204 8.38 -9.92 -13.73
N ASP A 205 7.40 -9.94 -14.61
CA ASP A 205 6.52 -8.80 -14.81
C ASP A 205 5.53 -8.68 -13.63
N TYR A 206 5.54 -7.54 -12.94
CA TYR A 206 4.62 -7.28 -11.83
C TYR A 206 3.17 -7.04 -12.28
N ARG A 207 2.96 -6.59 -13.51
CA ARG A 207 1.65 -6.14 -14.02
C ARG A 207 0.58 -7.24 -13.98
N PRO A 208 0.81 -8.46 -14.50
CA PRO A 208 -0.16 -9.55 -14.35
C PRO A 208 -0.45 -9.87 -12.89
N VAL A 209 0.60 -9.93 -12.05
CA VAL A 209 0.46 -10.25 -10.63
C VAL A 209 -0.43 -9.24 -9.91
N LEU A 210 -0.24 -7.94 -10.17
CA LEU A 210 -1.08 -6.88 -9.58
C LEU A 210 -2.52 -6.94 -10.10
N ARG A 211 -2.73 -7.19 -11.41
CA ARG A 211 -4.07 -7.30 -12.01
C ARG A 211 -4.86 -8.47 -11.43
N GLU A 212 -4.26 -9.65 -11.33
CA GLU A 212 -4.89 -10.84 -10.78
C GLU A 212 -5.26 -10.71 -9.29
N ASN A 213 -4.55 -9.85 -8.57
CA ASN A 213 -4.69 -9.71 -7.12
C ASN A 213 -5.14 -8.30 -6.69
N ALA A 214 -5.75 -7.52 -7.58
CA ALA A 214 -6.11 -6.12 -7.38
C ALA A 214 -6.83 -5.86 -6.04
N GLY A 215 -7.82 -6.67 -5.69
CA GLY A 215 -8.59 -6.55 -4.44
C GLY A 215 -7.81 -6.89 -3.16
N LYS A 216 -6.56 -7.35 -3.27
CA LYS A 216 -5.70 -7.70 -2.13
C LYS A 216 -4.47 -6.81 -1.99
N ILE A 217 -4.28 -5.83 -2.85
CA ILE A 217 -3.21 -4.82 -2.73
C ILE A 217 -3.70 -3.73 -1.79
N PHE A 218 -3.28 -3.75 -0.54
CA PHE A 218 -3.75 -2.82 0.52
C PHE A 218 -2.79 -1.67 0.79
N ALA A 219 -1.52 -1.85 0.46
CA ALA A 219 -0.50 -0.81 0.54
C ALA A 219 0.47 -0.94 -0.62
N VAL A 220 1.10 0.17 -0.99
CA VAL A 220 2.13 0.24 -2.03
C VAL A 220 3.25 1.13 -1.55
N THR A 221 4.49 0.67 -1.72
CA THR A 221 5.68 1.51 -1.51
C THR A 221 6.58 1.45 -2.74
N ILE A 222 7.03 2.61 -3.17
CA ILE A 222 7.88 2.82 -4.35
C ILE A 222 9.17 3.53 -3.99
N ASN A 223 10.12 3.53 -4.90
CA ASN A 223 11.39 4.25 -4.80
C ASN A 223 12.00 4.34 -6.20
N GLY A 224 13.00 5.20 -6.40
CA GLY A 224 13.88 5.10 -7.54
C GLY A 224 14.72 3.82 -7.45
N ALA A 225 14.95 3.13 -8.56
CA ALA A 225 15.69 1.89 -8.58
C ALA A 225 16.46 1.70 -9.88
N LYS A 226 17.66 1.09 -9.78
CA LYS A 226 18.45 0.62 -10.92
C LYS A 226 18.11 -0.83 -11.18
N LEU A 227 17.52 -1.12 -12.36
CA LEU A 227 17.21 -2.47 -12.80
C LEU A 227 18.46 -3.36 -12.83
N GLY A 228 18.29 -4.63 -12.46
CA GLY A 228 19.39 -5.60 -12.41
C GLY A 228 20.36 -5.41 -11.25
N SER A 229 20.26 -4.33 -10.46
CA SER A 229 21.11 -4.14 -9.28
C SER A 229 20.78 -5.19 -8.22
N LYS A 230 21.83 -5.62 -7.50
CA LYS A 230 21.69 -6.45 -6.28
C LYS A 230 22.02 -5.65 -5.01
N ALA A 231 22.57 -4.44 -5.14
CA ALA A 231 22.83 -3.54 -4.01
C ALA A 231 21.55 -2.84 -3.55
N TRP A 232 21.44 -2.60 -2.24
CA TRP A 232 20.33 -1.82 -1.68
C TRP A 232 20.53 -0.33 -1.93
N THR A 233 21.55 0.25 -1.31
CA THR A 233 21.91 1.66 -1.45
C THR A 233 22.49 1.92 -2.85
N ASP A 234 22.10 3.03 -3.46
CA ASP A 234 22.51 3.44 -4.81
C ASP A 234 22.18 2.41 -5.91
N GLY A 235 21.38 1.40 -5.58
CA GLY A 235 20.91 0.36 -6.47
C GLY A 235 19.38 0.25 -6.46
N LEU A 236 18.87 -0.62 -5.59
CA LEU A 236 17.44 -0.92 -5.50
C LEU A 236 16.63 0.13 -4.74
N ILE A 237 17.28 1.00 -3.94
CA ILE A 237 16.62 2.08 -3.21
C ILE A 237 17.35 3.39 -3.47
N GLN A 238 16.68 4.31 -4.18
CA GLN A 238 17.17 5.62 -4.56
C GLN A 238 16.05 6.65 -4.45
N PRO A 239 16.35 7.96 -4.46
CA PRO A 239 15.33 8.99 -4.69
C PRO A 239 14.59 8.75 -6.02
N LEU A 240 13.32 9.20 -6.13
CA LEU A 240 12.47 8.94 -7.31
C LEU A 240 13.01 9.49 -8.63
N ASP A 241 13.88 10.48 -8.57
CA ASP A 241 14.53 11.07 -9.75
C ASP A 241 15.76 10.29 -10.22
N ARG A 242 16.05 9.13 -9.63
CA ARG A 242 17.20 8.27 -9.97
C ARG A 242 16.78 6.85 -10.29
N GLY A 243 17.70 6.16 -11.00
CA GLY A 243 17.49 4.82 -11.52
C GLY A 243 16.78 4.82 -12.86
N ASP A 244 16.48 3.63 -13.36
CA ASP A 244 15.89 3.37 -14.68
C ASP A 244 14.58 2.58 -14.59
N PHE A 245 14.09 2.27 -13.38
CA PHE A 245 12.77 1.68 -13.19
C PHE A 245 11.67 2.71 -13.47
N ASP A 246 10.73 2.38 -14.36
CA ASP A 246 9.63 3.27 -14.70
C ASP A 246 8.51 3.21 -13.66
N ASN A 247 8.60 4.09 -12.65
CA ASN A 247 7.57 4.23 -11.64
C ASN A 247 6.23 4.78 -12.21
N ARG A 248 6.24 5.50 -13.34
CA ARG A 248 5.01 6.04 -13.94
C ARG A 248 4.18 4.92 -14.53
N GLU A 249 4.82 3.91 -15.16
CA GLU A 249 4.11 2.72 -15.65
C GLU A 249 3.54 1.89 -14.48
N LEU A 250 4.27 1.78 -13.36
CA LEU A 250 3.73 1.15 -12.15
C LEU A 250 2.51 1.91 -11.61
N LEU A 251 2.58 3.23 -11.50
CA LEU A 251 1.45 4.07 -11.05
C LEU A 251 0.25 3.98 -12.00
N LYS A 252 0.50 3.89 -13.32
CA LYS A 252 -0.54 3.63 -14.31
C LYS A 252 -1.20 2.27 -14.09
N THR A 253 -0.42 1.21 -13.92
CA THR A 253 -0.93 -0.13 -13.61
C THR A 253 -1.78 -0.13 -12.34
N LEU A 254 -1.34 0.56 -11.29
CA LEU A 254 -2.09 0.69 -10.03
C LEU A 254 -3.45 1.39 -10.26
N ARG A 255 -3.50 2.44 -11.06
CA ARG A 255 -4.76 3.12 -11.43
C ARG A 255 -5.69 2.19 -12.22
N GLU A 256 -5.16 1.45 -13.18
CA GLU A 256 -5.91 0.48 -14.01
C GLU A 256 -6.58 -0.61 -13.17
N ILE A 257 -5.89 -1.11 -12.15
CA ILE A 257 -6.46 -2.11 -11.23
C ILE A 257 -7.38 -1.52 -10.16
N GLY A 258 -7.63 -0.23 -10.19
CA GLY A 258 -8.51 0.46 -9.23
C GLY A 258 -7.88 0.73 -7.87
N TYR A 259 -6.56 0.65 -7.71
CA TYR A 259 -5.90 1.09 -6.48
C TYR A 259 -6.08 2.61 -6.29
N ARG A 260 -6.62 3.01 -5.13
CA ARG A 260 -6.90 4.41 -4.77
C ARG A 260 -6.25 4.79 -3.44
N GLY A 261 -5.43 3.90 -2.89
CA GLY A 261 -4.70 4.16 -1.64
C GLY A 261 -3.52 5.12 -1.82
N PRO A 262 -2.96 5.59 -0.70
CA PRO A 262 -1.73 6.38 -0.71
C PRO A 262 -0.53 5.54 -1.16
N VAL A 263 0.51 6.23 -1.64
CA VAL A 263 1.77 5.60 -2.07
C VAL A 263 2.88 5.99 -1.10
N GLY A 264 3.59 5.01 -0.56
CA GLY A 264 4.74 5.22 0.32
C GLY A 264 6.03 5.39 -0.47
N LEU A 265 6.83 6.37 -0.10
CA LEU A 265 8.19 6.54 -0.61
C LEU A 265 9.17 5.81 0.30
N MET A 266 9.70 4.66 -0.15
CA MET A 266 10.71 3.91 0.58
C MET A 266 12.05 4.65 0.57
N CYS A 267 12.61 4.90 1.77
CA CYS A 267 13.84 5.68 1.93
C CYS A 267 14.95 4.93 2.67
N TYR A 268 14.75 3.65 2.99
CA TYR A 268 15.74 2.86 3.73
C TYR A 268 17.12 2.89 3.06
N GLY A 269 18.15 3.20 3.83
CA GLY A 269 19.54 3.16 3.37
C GLY A 269 19.99 4.34 2.49
N ILE A 270 19.12 5.28 2.14
CA ILE A 270 19.55 6.51 1.45
C ILE A 270 20.35 7.36 2.43
N ARG A 271 21.62 7.58 2.12
CA ARG A 271 22.54 8.32 2.99
C ARG A 271 22.36 9.83 2.85
N GLY A 272 22.81 10.58 3.86
CA GLY A 272 22.79 12.04 3.87
C GLY A 272 21.61 12.63 4.61
N ASP A 273 21.29 13.89 4.32
CA ASP A 273 20.16 14.58 4.90
C ASP A 273 18.84 14.08 4.27
N ALA A 274 17.93 13.56 5.11
CA ALA A 274 16.62 13.10 4.65
C ALA A 274 15.85 14.20 3.89
N ARG A 275 16.00 15.47 4.26
CA ARG A 275 15.38 16.60 3.56
C ARG A 275 15.78 16.67 2.08
N GLU A 276 17.04 16.38 1.77
CA GLU A 276 17.55 16.48 0.39
C GLU A 276 16.93 15.40 -0.50
N HIS A 277 17.01 14.12 -0.08
CA HIS A 277 16.51 13.03 -0.91
C HIS A 277 14.97 13.01 -0.99
N LEU A 278 14.26 13.40 0.09
CA LEU A 278 12.82 13.57 0.09
C LEU A 278 12.38 14.73 -0.81
N GLY A 279 13.07 15.87 -0.75
CA GLY A 279 12.79 17.04 -1.61
C GLY A 279 12.96 16.72 -3.09
N ARG A 280 14.04 15.99 -3.46
CA ARG A 280 14.24 15.49 -4.82
C ARG A 280 13.13 14.57 -5.28
N SER A 281 12.75 13.61 -4.45
CA SER A 281 11.68 12.66 -4.74
C SER A 281 10.33 13.37 -4.89
N MET A 282 10.01 14.34 -4.03
CA MET A 282 8.79 15.14 -4.14
C MET A 282 8.76 15.98 -5.43
N LYS A 283 9.90 16.55 -5.83
CA LYS A 283 9.99 17.27 -7.11
C LYS A 283 9.66 16.36 -8.30
N ALA A 284 10.25 15.15 -8.34
CA ALA A 284 9.95 14.16 -9.38
C ALA A 284 8.45 13.76 -9.35
N TRP A 285 7.91 13.47 -8.16
CA TRP A 285 6.50 13.14 -7.97
C TRP A 285 5.56 14.19 -8.54
N LYS A 286 5.78 15.46 -8.20
CA LYS A 286 4.99 16.59 -8.72
C LYS A 286 5.08 16.71 -10.23
N THR A 287 6.29 16.52 -10.80
CA THR A 287 6.47 16.57 -12.27
C THR A 287 5.68 15.46 -12.98
N TRP A 288 5.58 14.26 -12.39
CA TRP A 288 4.82 13.16 -12.99
C TRP A 288 3.30 13.39 -12.99
N HIS A 289 2.79 14.24 -12.11
CA HIS A 289 1.36 14.49 -11.93
C HIS A 289 0.92 15.88 -12.44
N ALA A 290 1.84 16.69 -12.94
CA ALA A 290 1.54 18.01 -13.54
C ALA A 290 1.19 17.94 -15.04
N GLN A 291 1.22 16.74 -15.64
CA GLN A 291 0.99 16.50 -17.08
C GLN A 291 -0.41 15.96 -17.35
#